data_2bf4ed5f5188934658c83cedbfde9b42
#
_entry.id   2bf4ed5f5188934658c83cedbfde9b42
#
_cell.length_a   1.000
_cell.length_b   1.000
_cell.length_c   1.000
_cell.angle_alpha   90.00
_cell.angle_beta   90.00
_cell.angle_gamma   90.00
#
_symmetry.space_group_name_H-M   'P 1'
#
loop_
_entity.id
_entity.type
_entity.pdbx_description
1 polymer ?
#
loop_
_entity_poly.entity_id
_entity_poly.type
_entity_poly.pdbx_seq_one_letter_code
_entity_poly.pdbx_strand_id
1 'polypeptide(L)'
;MANDKIIWTFWEPRGKIPEYIKLCMETWKFFFPSYKVILLDYSNLNDFLPKGTYDKSLYENFSLPKQADAIRAAILYLHGGIWLDTDTVITSSKIKFFFENQSNFSIFSGHIGALSAKKGSVICFNWLKECQKRILEYKKVKSNNGDLSQFEVYYYLGNGPLNSNIEKYKNNKDEICIFDRIENRVIMEGFWKIKEDNKEGDSILNYKNFYFLSDHSDFVLENERGMLMLHNSWTPCNYKDLSIEDFLICKNTLSGIFLKILNLDFNKMYMDIRDRLYLRSLQANPLSFQA
;
A
#
# COMPACT_ATOMS: atom_id res chain seq x y z
N MET A 1 -15.18 -22.47 -8.22
CA MET A 1 -15.91 -21.27 -7.76
C MET A 1 -15.09 -20.08 -8.21
N ALA A 2 -15.68 -19.12 -8.92
CA ALA A 2 -14.99 -17.89 -9.28
C ALA A 2 -14.60 -17.20 -7.98
N ASN A 3 -13.30 -16.90 -7.79
CA ASN A 3 -12.87 -16.04 -6.70
C ASN A 3 -13.59 -14.70 -6.88
N ASP A 4 -14.26 -14.24 -5.85
CA ASP A 4 -14.78 -12.88 -5.83
C ASP A 4 -13.60 -11.94 -6.15
N LYS A 5 -13.78 -11.10 -7.17
CA LYS A 5 -12.77 -10.12 -7.58
C LYS A 5 -12.70 -9.02 -6.53
N ILE A 6 -11.93 -9.25 -5.48
CA ILE A 6 -11.80 -8.33 -4.35
C ILE A 6 -10.34 -7.90 -4.19
N ILE A 7 -10.15 -6.59 -4.00
CA ILE A 7 -8.90 -6.00 -3.54
C ILE A 7 -9.12 -5.53 -2.12
N TRP A 8 -8.33 -6.07 -1.19
CA TRP A 8 -8.30 -5.73 0.22
C TRP A 8 -7.17 -4.76 0.51
N THR A 9 -7.41 -3.83 1.40
CA THR A 9 -6.38 -2.97 1.96
C THR A 9 -6.78 -2.54 3.37
N PHE A 10 -5.84 -2.01 4.15
CA PHE A 10 -6.09 -1.56 5.53
C PHE A 10 -5.50 -0.19 5.78
N TRP A 11 -6.26 0.68 6.44
CA TRP A 11 -5.78 1.99 6.91
C TRP A 11 -6.50 2.41 8.18
N GLU A 12 -5.72 2.85 9.18
CA GLU A 12 -6.24 3.34 10.45
C GLU A 12 -5.47 4.58 10.90
N PRO A 13 -6.10 5.65 11.39
CA PRO A 13 -7.56 5.86 11.33
C PRO A 13 -8.01 6.32 9.93
N ARG A 14 -9.17 5.82 9.49
CA ARG A 14 -9.72 6.11 8.15
C ARG A 14 -9.85 7.59 7.84
N GLY A 15 -10.24 8.39 8.83
CA GLY A 15 -10.41 9.84 8.68
C GLY A 15 -9.10 10.62 8.47
N LYS A 16 -7.93 9.96 8.62
CA LYS A 16 -6.60 10.57 8.43
C LYS A 16 -5.83 9.97 7.25
N ILE A 17 -6.54 9.35 6.31
CA ILE A 17 -5.90 8.85 5.09
C ILE A 17 -5.48 10.05 4.21
N PRO A 18 -4.20 10.17 3.84
CA PRO A 18 -3.74 11.22 2.95
C PRO A 18 -4.45 11.19 1.60
N GLU A 19 -4.68 12.36 1.01
CA GLU A 19 -5.43 12.43 -0.25
C GLU A 19 -4.69 11.74 -1.40
N TYR A 20 -3.35 11.81 -1.45
CA TYR A 20 -2.58 11.08 -2.48
C TYR A 20 -2.72 9.55 -2.36
N ILE A 21 -2.95 9.02 -1.16
CA ILE A 21 -3.25 7.59 -0.94
C ILE A 21 -4.61 7.23 -1.54
N LYS A 22 -5.60 8.14 -1.47
CA LYS A 22 -6.88 7.93 -2.15
C LYS A 22 -6.68 7.88 -3.67
N LEU A 23 -5.80 8.72 -4.22
CA LEU A 23 -5.44 8.65 -5.65
C LEU A 23 -4.78 7.31 -6.02
N CYS A 24 -3.93 6.74 -5.16
CA CYS A 24 -3.42 5.38 -5.37
C CYS A 24 -4.57 4.39 -5.57
N MET A 25 -5.56 4.37 -4.67
CA MET A 25 -6.72 3.47 -4.77
C MET A 25 -7.63 3.77 -5.98
N GLU A 26 -7.72 5.03 -6.44
CA GLU A 26 -8.46 5.35 -7.67
C GLU A 26 -7.79 4.72 -8.91
N THR A 27 -6.46 4.59 -8.94
CA THR A 27 -5.79 3.86 -10.05
C THR A 27 -6.20 2.38 -10.10
N TRP A 28 -6.48 1.75 -8.93
CA TRP A 28 -6.96 0.36 -8.91
C TRP A 28 -8.34 0.22 -9.54
N LYS A 29 -9.26 1.12 -9.19
CA LYS A 29 -10.62 1.15 -9.76
C LYS A 29 -10.60 1.46 -11.26
N PHE A 30 -9.70 2.34 -11.68
CA PHE A 30 -9.55 2.72 -13.08
C PHE A 30 -9.11 1.53 -13.96
N PHE A 31 -8.04 0.80 -13.56
CA PHE A 31 -7.53 -0.32 -14.35
C PHE A 31 -8.31 -1.63 -14.14
N PHE A 32 -8.93 -1.80 -12.97
CA PHE A 32 -9.64 -3.02 -12.59
C PHE A 32 -11.05 -2.72 -12.07
N PRO A 33 -11.92 -2.11 -12.89
CA PRO A 33 -13.26 -1.68 -12.45
C PRO A 33 -14.18 -2.84 -12.06
N SER A 34 -13.84 -4.07 -12.48
CA SER A 34 -14.59 -5.28 -12.08
C SER A 34 -14.20 -5.81 -10.69
N TYR A 35 -13.17 -5.23 -10.04
CA TYR A 35 -12.76 -5.61 -8.70
C TYR A 35 -13.43 -4.70 -7.66
N LYS A 36 -13.99 -5.30 -6.61
CA LYS A 36 -14.47 -4.56 -5.45
C LYS A 36 -13.30 -4.19 -4.56
N VAL A 37 -13.04 -2.92 -4.34
CA VAL A 37 -12.02 -2.44 -3.39
C VAL A 37 -12.64 -2.32 -2.01
N ILE A 38 -12.08 -3.02 -1.02
CA ILE A 38 -12.51 -2.96 0.38
C ILE A 38 -11.38 -2.38 1.22
N LEU A 39 -11.60 -1.17 1.71
CA LEU A 39 -10.74 -0.53 2.70
C LEU A 39 -11.18 -0.96 4.09
N LEU A 40 -10.34 -1.75 4.73
CA LEU A 40 -10.52 -2.19 6.12
C LEU A 40 -10.03 -1.11 7.08
N ASP A 41 -10.74 -0.97 8.19
CA ASP A 41 -10.40 -0.19 9.37
C ASP A 41 -11.05 -0.83 10.60
N TYR A 42 -10.82 -0.28 11.80
CA TYR A 42 -11.40 -0.87 13.01
C TYR A 42 -12.93 -0.80 13.05
N SER A 43 -13.58 0.05 12.26
CA SER A 43 -15.05 0.16 12.24
C SER A 43 -15.72 -0.98 11.49
N ASN A 44 -15.05 -1.55 10.47
CA ASN A 44 -15.60 -2.61 9.62
C ASN A 44 -14.83 -3.94 9.69
N LEU A 45 -13.68 -3.98 10.36
CA LEU A 45 -12.83 -5.17 10.41
C LEU A 45 -13.57 -6.41 10.90
N ASN A 46 -14.47 -6.25 11.87
CA ASN A 46 -15.24 -7.36 12.44
C ASN A 46 -16.26 -7.98 11.47
N ASP A 47 -16.61 -7.30 10.39
CA ASP A 47 -17.51 -7.83 9.34
C ASP A 47 -16.80 -8.91 8.51
N PHE A 48 -15.46 -8.86 8.45
CA PHE A 48 -14.63 -9.73 7.63
C PHE A 48 -13.73 -10.64 8.48
N LEU A 49 -13.44 -10.27 9.71
CA LEU A 49 -12.54 -11.00 10.60
C LEU A 49 -13.31 -11.46 11.85
N PRO A 50 -13.57 -12.77 12.01
CA PRO A 50 -14.28 -13.28 13.18
C PRO A 50 -13.67 -12.84 14.51
N LYS A 51 -14.50 -12.50 15.47
CA LYS A 51 -14.02 -12.18 16.83
C LYS A 51 -13.14 -13.30 17.37
N GLY A 52 -12.01 -12.94 17.96
CA GLY A 52 -11.07 -13.92 18.52
C GLY A 52 -10.11 -14.51 17.48
N THR A 53 -10.13 -14.10 16.22
CA THR A 53 -9.09 -14.45 15.25
C THR A 53 -7.72 -14.09 15.78
N TYR A 54 -7.58 -12.92 16.41
CA TYR A 54 -6.38 -12.51 17.14
C TYR A 54 -6.72 -12.12 18.58
N ASP A 55 -5.76 -12.32 19.50
CA ASP A 55 -5.85 -11.76 20.84
C ASP A 55 -5.84 -10.22 20.74
N LYS A 56 -6.58 -9.56 21.64
CA LYS A 56 -6.66 -8.09 21.70
C LYS A 56 -5.30 -7.40 21.82
N SER A 57 -4.28 -8.11 22.32
CA SER A 57 -2.90 -7.61 22.38
C SER A 57 -2.35 -7.16 21.02
N LEU A 58 -2.85 -7.70 19.90
CA LEU A 58 -2.50 -7.22 18.56
C LEU A 58 -2.82 -5.73 18.40
N TYR A 59 -4.03 -5.34 18.76
CA TYR A 59 -4.54 -3.98 18.55
C TYR A 59 -4.05 -3.00 19.60
N GLU A 60 -3.78 -3.49 20.80
CA GLU A 60 -3.34 -2.67 21.95
C GLU A 60 -1.83 -2.39 21.96
N ASN A 61 -1.00 -3.28 21.38
CA ASN A 61 0.44 -3.29 21.64
C ASN A 61 1.32 -3.27 20.37
N PHE A 62 0.78 -3.59 19.20
CA PHE A 62 1.57 -3.63 17.99
C PHE A 62 1.29 -2.38 17.13
N SER A 63 2.32 -1.91 16.43
CA SER A 63 2.18 -0.81 15.48
C SER A 63 1.24 -1.15 14.33
N LEU A 64 0.63 -0.15 13.71
CA LEU A 64 -0.30 -0.34 12.58
C LEU A 64 0.28 -1.17 11.43
N PRO A 65 1.57 -1.02 11.01
CA PRO A 65 2.15 -1.90 10.00
C PRO A 65 2.14 -3.37 10.41
N LYS A 66 2.49 -3.69 11.68
CA LYS A 66 2.44 -5.06 12.19
C LYS A 66 1.01 -5.60 12.29
N GLN A 67 0.05 -4.75 12.64
CA GLN A 67 -1.36 -5.13 12.62
C GLN A 67 -1.83 -5.43 11.20
N ALA A 68 -1.47 -4.58 10.21
CA ALA A 68 -1.77 -4.82 8.81
C ALA A 68 -1.21 -6.16 8.33
N ASP A 69 0.01 -6.52 8.76
CA ASP A 69 0.64 -7.81 8.42
C ASP A 69 -0.17 -9.02 8.94
N ALA A 70 -0.64 -8.95 10.16
CA ALA A 70 -1.50 -10.01 10.72
C ALA A 70 -2.88 -10.02 10.04
N ILE A 71 -3.50 -8.85 9.86
CA ILE A 71 -4.82 -8.72 9.22
C ILE A 71 -4.79 -9.29 7.79
N ARG A 72 -3.78 -8.97 6.97
CA ARG A 72 -3.67 -9.49 5.59
C ARG A 72 -3.57 -11.01 5.55
N ALA A 73 -2.83 -11.63 6.47
CA ALA A 73 -2.72 -13.08 6.56
C ALA A 73 -4.09 -13.74 6.79
N ALA A 74 -4.87 -13.20 7.73
CA ALA A 74 -6.19 -13.72 8.07
C ALA A 74 -7.24 -13.46 6.98
N ILE A 75 -7.28 -12.25 6.44
CA ILE A 75 -8.23 -11.86 5.36
C ILE A 75 -8.00 -12.71 4.12
N LEU A 76 -6.76 -12.86 3.67
CA LEU A 76 -6.43 -13.68 2.51
C LEU A 76 -6.74 -15.17 2.74
N TYR A 77 -6.52 -15.69 3.95
CA TYR A 77 -6.92 -17.06 4.28
C TYR A 77 -8.44 -17.25 4.24
N LEU A 78 -9.19 -16.34 4.86
CA LEU A 78 -10.63 -16.48 5.04
C LEU A 78 -11.43 -16.20 3.76
N HIS A 79 -10.97 -15.26 2.96
CA HIS A 79 -11.73 -14.76 1.82
C HIS A 79 -11.02 -14.95 0.48
N GLY A 80 -9.70 -15.06 0.46
CA GLY A 80 -8.92 -14.98 -0.77
C GLY A 80 -8.93 -13.56 -1.36
N GLY A 81 -8.56 -13.44 -2.62
CA GLY A 81 -8.50 -12.16 -3.35
C GLY A 81 -7.09 -11.57 -3.40
N ILE A 82 -7.04 -10.27 -3.60
CA ILE A 82 -5.80 -9.50 -3.75
C ILE A 82 -5.64 -8.63 -2.50
N TRP A 83 -4.45 -8.57 -1.94
CA TRP A 83 -4.06 -7.55 -0.97
C TRP A 83 -3.14 -6.54 -1.65
N LEU A 84 -3.45 -5.26 -1.52
CA LEU A 84 -2.55 -4.17 -1.88
C LEU A 84 -2.38 -3.24 -0.68
N ASP A 85 -1.13 -2.88 -0.38
CA ASP A 85 -0.90 -1.77 0.55
C ASP A 85 -1.44 -0.48 -0.05
N THR A 86 -2.01 0.40 0.76
CA THR A 86 -2.76 1.59 0.30
C THR A 86 -1.93 2.54 -0.55
N ASP A 87 -0.61 2.54 -0.38
CA ASP A 87 0.36 3.33 -1.13
C ASP A 87 0.86 2.62 -2.42
N THR A 88 0.09 1.67 -2.94
CA THR A 88 0.36 1.03 -4.23
C THR A 88 -0.34 1.80 -5.36
N VAL A 89 0.38 2.15 -6.42
CA VAL A 89 -0.16 2.76 -7.64
C VAL A 89 -0.19 1.71 -8.74
N ILE A 90 -1.34 1.46 -9.35
CA ILE A 90 -1.43 0.66 -10.56
C ILE A 90 -1.27 1.60 -11.75
N THR A 91 -0.25 1.33 -12.59
CA THR A 91 0.14 2.19 -13.71
C THR A 91 -0.36 1.70 -15.06
N SER A 92 -0.72 0.41 -15.15
CA SER A 92 -1.34 -0.15 -16.36
C SER A 92 -2.01 -1.50 -16.09
N SER A 93 -2.88 -1.93 -17.01
CA SER A 93 -3.50 -3.27 -16.98
C SER A 93 -2.51 -4.41 -17.22
N LYS A 94 -1.26 -4.12 -17.57
CA LYS A 94 -0.20 -5.15 -17.75
C LYS A 94 0.01 -6.01 -16.50
N ILE A 95 -0.29 -5.48 -15.29
CA ILE A 95 -0.20 -6.24 -14.03
C ILE A 95 -1.26 -7.34 -13.88
N LYS A 96 -2.17 -7.47 -14.83
CA LYS A 96 -3.25 -8.48 -14.82
C LYS A 96 -2.76 -9.91 -14.59
N PHE A 97 -1.56 -10.25 -15.07
CA PHE A 97 -0.96 -11.56 -14.86
C PHE A 97 -0.83 -11.94 -13.37
N PHE A 98 -0.57 -10.94 -12.52
CA PHE A 98 -0.50 -11.15 -11.07
C PHE A 98 -1.90 -11.34 -10.46
N PHE A 99 -2.87 -10.57 -10.90
CA PHE A 99 -4.25 -10.61 -10.38
C PHE A 99 -4.99 -11.89 -10.77
N GLU A 100 -4.69 -12.44 -11.94
CA GLU A 100 -5.36 -13.62 -12.50
C GLU A 100 -4.53 -14.90 -12.40
N ASN A 101 -3.44 -14.89 -11.61
CA ASN A 101 -2.62 -16.05 -11.41
C ASN A 101 -3.40 -17.20 -10.76
N GLN A 102 -3.14 -18.44 -11.21
CA GLN A 102 -3.89 -19.62 -10.79
C GLN A 102 -3.30 -20.35 -9.58
N SER A 103 -2.10 -19.99 -9.12
CA SER A 103 -1.51 -20.55 -7.89
C SER A 103 -2.36 -20.23 -6.67
N ASN A 104 -2.24 -21.04 -5.61
CA ASN A 104 -2.99 -20.82 -4.37
C ASN A 104 -2.51 -19.56 -3.61
N PHE A 105 -1.27 -19.13 -3.85
CA PHE A 105 -0.69 -17.90 -3.32
C PHE A 105 0.28 -17.29 -4.33
N SER A 106 0.30 -15.97 -4.47
CA SER A 106 1.25 -15.25 -5.32
C SER A 106 1.81 -14.04 -4.63
N ILE A 107 3.09 -13.77 -4.86
CA ILE A 107 3.83 -12.69 -4.25
C ILE A 107 4.91 -12.18 -5.21
N PHE A 108 5.29 -10.91 -5.10
CA PHE A 108 6.53 -10.41 -5.66
C PHE A 108 7.69 -10.64 -4.69
N SER A 109 8.83 -11.10 -5.21
CA SER A 109 10.00 -11.44 -4.40
C SER A 109 10.36 -10.34 -3.40
N GLY A 110 10.43 -10.72 -2.11
CA GLY A 110 10.86 -9.84 -1.02
C GLY A 110 9.87 -8.75 -0.60
N HIS A 111 8.62 -8.74 -1.10
CA HIS A 111 7.67 -7.68 -0.76
C HIS A 111 6.25 -8.17 -0.49
N ILE A 112 5.71 -7.83 0.68
CA ILE A 112 4.38 -8.26 1.13
C ILE A 112 3.27 -7.22 0.88
N GLY A 113 3.58 -6.08 0.28
CA GLY A 113 2.60 -5.03 -0.02
C GLY A 113 1.64 -5.36 -1.15
N ALA A 114 1.94 -6.39 -1.97
CA ALA A 114 1.04 -6.91 -2.98
C ALA A 114 1.04 -8.44 -2.96
N LEU A 115 -0.12 -9.03 -2.65
CA LEU A 115 -0.32 -10.46 -2.52
C LEU A 115 -1.59 -10.88 -3.23
N SER A 116 -1.60 -12.08 -3.81
CA SER A 116 -2.81 -12.73 -4.31
C SER A 116 -2.95 -14.10 -3.67
N ALA A 117 -4.13 -14.45 -3.21
CA ALA A 117 -4.38 -15.77 -2.62
C ALA A 117 -5.77 -16.30 -2.96
N LYS A 118 -5.87 -17.61 -3.13
CA LYS A 118 -7.16 -18.30 -3.09
C LYS A 118 -7.61 -18.46 -1.64
N LYS A 119 -8.91 -18.39 -1.41
CA LYS A 119 -9.50 -18.72 -0.11
C LYS A 119 -9.03 -20.08 0.36
N GLY A 120 -8.58 -20.16 1.61
CA GLY A 120 -8.06 -21.39 2.21
C GLY A 120 -6.60 -21.70 1.88
N SER A 121 -5.84 -20.77 1.27
CA SER A 121 -4.42 -20.95 1.00
C SER A 121 -3.66 -21.43 2.23
N VAL A 122 -2.92 -22.54 2.08
CA VAL A 122 -2.13 -23.13 3.17
C VAL A 122 -1.02 -22.18 3.65
N ILE A 123 -0.49 -21.35 2.74
CA ILE A 123 0.53 -20.35 3.07
C ILE A 123 -0.07 -19.27 3.97
N CYS A 124 -1.25 -18.74 3.62
CA CYS A 124 -1.96 -17.77 4.46
C CYS A 124 -2.39 -18.38 5.80
N PHE A 125 -2.84 -19.65 5.81
CA PHE A 125 -3.17 -20.36 7.04
C PHE A 125 -1.99 -20.46 8.00
N ASN A 126 -0.85 -20.93 7.51
CA ASN A 126 0.35 -21.08 8.32
C ASN A 126 0.86 -19.72 8.83
N TRP A 127 0.79 -18.68 7.98
CA TRP A 127 1.14 -17.32 8.38
C TRP A 127 0.21 -16.80 9.48
N LEU A 128 -1.11 -16.93 9.32
CA LEU A 128 -2.09 -16.61 10.35
C LEU A 128 -1.78 -17.32 11.68
N LYS A 129 -1.51 -18.63 11.64
CA LYS A 129 -1.19 -19.42 12.84
C LYS A 129 0.08 -18.93 13.53
N GLU A 130 1.10 -18.61 12.75
CA GLU A 130 2.35 -18.10 13.31
C GLU A 130 2.16 -16.69 13.90
N CYS A 131 1.35 -15.83 13.29
CA CYS A 131 0.97 -14.53 13.88
C CYS A 131 0.24 -14.72 15.19
N GLN A 132 -0.75 -15.63 15.27
CA GLN A 132 -1.48 -15.94 16.51
C GLN A 132 -0.52 -16.37 17.62
N LYS A 133 0.39 -17.29 17.32
CA LYS A 133 1.40 -17.78 18.25
C LYS A 133 2.28 -16.65 18.78
N ARG A 134 2.83 -15.82 17.89
CA ARG A 134 3.72 -14.71 18.24
C ARG A 134 3.04 -13.63 19.07
N ILE A 135 1.78 -13.33 18.81
CA ILE A 135 0.99 -12.37 19.59
C ILE A 135 0.76 -12.92 21.03
N LEU A 136 0.46 -14.19 21.16
CA LEU A 136 0.30 -14.82 22.48
C LEU A 136 1.63 -14.91 23.25
N GLU A 137 2.74 -15.15 22.57
CA GLU A 137 4.07 -15.12 23.14
C GLU A 137 4.42 -13.72 23.67
N TYR A 138 4.19 -12.67 22.87
CA TYR A 138 4.33 -11.30 23.32
C TYR A 138 3.54 -11.02 24.59
N LYS A 139 2.24 -11.41 24.62
CA LYS A 139 1.36 -11.22 25.77
C LYS A 139 1.92 -11.91 27.02
N LYS A 140 2.42 -13.15 26.89
CA LYS A 140 3.02 -13.91 27.98
C LYS A 140 4.29 -13.23 28.50
N VAL A 141 5.20 -12.81 27.63
CA VAL A 141 6.44 -12.13 28.04
C VAL A 141 6.12 -10.81 28.73
N LYS A 142 5.19 -10.02 28.16
CA LYS A 142 4.75 -8.74 28.76
C LYS A 142 4.14 -8.93 30.14
N SER A 143 3.29 -9.94 30.34
CA SER A 143 2.67 -10.19 31.64
C SER A 143 3.67 -10.62 32.72
N ASN A 144 4.82 -11.16 32.33
CA ASN A 144 5.91 -11.56 33.22
C ASN A 144 7.02 -10.48 33.34
N ASN A 145 6.79 -9.26 32.88
CA ASN A 145 7.77 -8.16 32.82
C ASN A 145 9.09 -8.57 32.12
N GLY A 146 9.02 -9.45 31.14
CA GLY A 146 10.18 -9.90 30.37
C GLY A 146 10.63 -8.88 29.32
N ASP A 147 11.80 -9.13 28.70
CA ASP A 147 12.34 -8.31 27.62
C ASP A 147 11.46 -8.41 26.35
N LEU A 148 11.02 -7.26 25.85
CA LEU A 148 10.16 -7.12 24.68
C LEU A 148 10.93 -6.77 23.39
N SER A 149 12.24 -6.59 23.45
CA SER A 149 13.05 -6.12 22.30
C SER A 149 12.91 -7.01 21.06
N GLN A 150 12.80 -8.33 21.23
CA GLN A 150 12.59 -9.26 20.12
C GLN A 150 11.28 -9.04 19.33
N PHE A 151 10.30 -8.38 19.92
CA PHE A 151 9.00 -8.08 19.30
C PHE A 151 8.98 -6.75 18.55
N GLU A 152 9.99 -5.91 18.73
CA GLU A 152 10.09 -4.60 18.09
C GLU A 152 10.56 -4.70 16.64
N VAL A 153 11.11 -5.84 16.25
CA VAL A 153 11.57 -6.09 14.88
C VAL A 153 10.45 -5.81 13.87
N TYR A 154 10.73 -4.97 12.86
CA TYR A 154 9.75 -4.52 11.88
C TYR A 154 8.99 -5.67 11.20
N TYR A 155 9.69 -6.73 10.80
CA TYR A 155 9.15 -7.88 10.08
C TYR A 155 8.57 -8.98 10.97
N TYR A 156 8.31 -8.70 12.25
CA TYR A 156 7.92 -9.71 13.26
C TYR A 156 6.66 -10.49 12.90
N LEU A 157 5.61 -9.83 12.41
CA LEU A 157 4.36 -10.47 11.98
C LEU A 157 4.22 -10.60 10.45
N GLY A 158 5.07 -9.91 9.69
CA GLY A 158 5.06 -9.87 8.23
C GLY A 158 6.00 -10.87 7.57
N ASN A 159 7.07 -10.35 6.96
CA ASN A 159 8.03 -11.15 6.20
C ASN A 159 8.67 -12.29 7.02
N GLY A 160 8.89 -12.09 8.32
CA GLY A 160 9.52 -13.12 9.16
C GLY A 160 8.78 -14.46 9.09
N PRO A 161 7.51 -14.55 9.51
CA PRO A 161 6.74 -15.79 9.43
C PRO A 161 6.40 -16.22 8.00
N LEU A 162 6.19 -15.27 7.08
CA LEU A 162 5.84 -15.59 5.71
C LEU A 162 7.00 -16.23 4.94
N ASN A 163 8.23 -15.72 5.06
CA ASN A 163 9.40 -16.25 4.35
C ASN A 163 9.66 -17.73 4.70
N SER A 164 9.49 -18.12 5.96
CA SER A 164 9.61 -19.53 6.37
C SER A 164 8.59 -20.44 5.66
N ASN A 165 7.39 -19.93 5.41
CA ASN A 165 6.37 -20.65 4.67
C ASN A 165 6.68 -20.67 3.16
N ILE A 166 7.14 -19.56 2.59
CA ILE A 166 7.55 -19.49 1.20
C ILE A 166 8.63 -20.53 0.91
N GLU A 167 9.68 -20.59 1.73
CA GLU A 167 10.76 -21.57 1.58
C GLU A 167 10.26 -23.00 1.58
N LYS A 168 9.29 -23.33 2.42
CA LYS A 168 8.69 -24.66 2.48
C LYS A 168 7.94 -25.05 1.20
N TYR A 169 7.29 -24.11 0.53
CA TYR A 169 6.42 -24.36 -0.61
C TYR A 169 6.98 -23.88 -1.96
N LYS A 170 8.13 -23.22 -2.02
CA LYS A 170 8.68 -22.55 -3.24
C LYS A 170 8.80 -23.45 -4.46
N ASN A 171 8.94 -24.76 -4.28
CA ASN A 171 9.05 -25.74 -5.36
C ASN A 171 7.68 -26.29 -5.81
N ASN A 172 6.58 -25.93 -5.13
CA ASN A 172 5.24 -26.36 -5.51
C ASN A 172 4.49 -25.22 -6.21
N LYS A 173 4.48 -25.26 -7.55
CA LYS A 173 3.89 -24.20 -8.39
C LYS A 173 2.38 -24.06 -8.25
N ASP A 174 1.67 -25.09 -7.79
CA ASP A 174 0.24 -25.01 -7.52
C ASP A 174 -0.03 -24.23 -6.23
N GLU A 175 0.86 -24.33 -5.25
CA GLU A 175 0.75 -23.63 -3.99
C GLU A 175 1.26 -22.20 -4.06
N ILE A 176 2.37 -21.95 -4.76
CA ILE A 176 2.98 -20.62 -4.77
C ILE A 176 3.53 -20.24 -6.15
N CYS A 177 3.27 -18.98 -6.53
CA CYS A 177 3.95 -18.30 -7.62
C CYS A 177 4.72 -17.09 -7.06
N ILE A 178 6.03 -17.08 -7.24
CA ILE A 178 6.90 -15.97 -6.86
C ILE A 178 7.31 -15.26 -8.14
N PHE A 179 6.81 -14.04 -8.31
CA PHE A 179 7.22 -13.18 -9.42
C PHE A 179 8.50 -12.43 -9.04
N ASP A 180 9.49 -12.46 -9.91
CA ASP A 180 10.64 -11.58 -9.73
C ASP A 180 10.24 -10.11 -9.88
N ARG A 181 10.54 -9.31 -8.88
CA ARG A 181 10.17 -7.90 -8.81
C ARG A 181 10.93 -7.08 -9.84
N ILE A 182 12.20 -7.37 -10.05
CA ILE A 182 13.07 -6.61 -10.95
C ILE A 182 12.71 -6.94 -12.40
N GLU A 183 12.61 -8.21 -12.75
CA GLU A 183 12.20 -8.65 -14.10
C GLU A 183 10.83 -8.12 -14.49
N ASN A 184 9.90 -8.09 -13.53
CA ASN A 184 8.56 -7.57 -13.76
C ASN A 184 8.46 -6.05 -13.59
N ARG A 185 9.58 -5.37 -13.29
CA ARG A 185 9.63 -3.91 -13.09
C ARG A 185 8.51 -3.39 -12.17
N VAL A 186 8.16 -4.19 -11.19
CA VAL A 186 7.30 -3.78 -10.09
C VAL A 186 8.21 -3.18 -9.04
N ILE A 187 8.30 -1.86 -9.01
CA ILE A 187 9.35 -1.17 -8.30
C ILE A 187 8.77 -0.47 -7.08
N MET A 188 9.27 -0.83 -5.91
CA MET A 188 9.13 -0.05 -4.70
C MET A 188 9.86 1.27 -4.80
N GLU A 189 10.96 1.23 -5.52
CA GLU A 189 11.98 2.24 -5.55
C GLU A 189 12.13 2.68 -7.00
N GLY A 190 11.22 3.52 -7.51
CA GLY A 190 11.31 4.09 -8.85
C GLY A 190 12.61 4.87 -9.12
N PHE A 191 13.39 5.10 -8.05
CA PHE A 191 14.72 5.72 -8.14
C PHE A 191 15.86 4.73 -8.40
N TRP A 192 15.60 3.45 -8.71
CA TRP A 192 16.64 2.43 -8.93
C TRP A 192 17.69 2.85 -9.98
N LYS A 193 17.27 3.58 -11.02
CA LYS A 193 18.20 4.11 -12.02
C LYS A 193 19.11 5.18 -11.43
N ILE A 194 18.62 6.00 -10.53
CA ILE A 194 19.42 7.02 -9.82
C ILE A 194 20.38 6.33 -8.83
N LYS A 195 19.95 5.22 -8.23
CA LYS A 195 20.76 4.43 -7.30
C LYS A 195 21.95 3.72 -7.97
N GLU A 196 21.82 3.32 -9.24
CA GLU A 196 22.94 2.78 -10.01
C GLU A 196 24.04 3.82 -10.23
N ASP A 197 23.66 5.08 -10.40
CA ASP A 197 24.60 6.19 -10.58
C ASP A 197 25.17 6.70 -9.24
N ASN A 198 24.45 6.51 -8.12
CA ASN A 198 24.83 6.94 -6.77
C ASN A 198 24.93 5.74 -5.81
N LYS A 199 26.03 5.00 -5.86
CA LYS A 199 26.22 3.74 -5.11
C LYS A 199 26.11 3.83 -3.57
N GLU A 200 26.15 5.01 -2.97
CA GLU A 200 26.15 5.24 -1.51
C GLU A 200 25.10 6.23 -1.00
N GLY A 201 24.10 6.56 -1.83
CA GLY A 201 23.08 7.56 -1.45
C GLY A 201 22.07 7.05 -0.42
N ASP A 202 21.60 7.97 0.42
CA ASP A 202 20.46 7.74 1.31
C ASP A 202 19.21 7.34 0.51
N SER A 203 18.75 6.10 0.68
CA SER A 203 17.59 5.56 -0.04
C SER A 203 16.33 6.39 0.18
N ILE A 204 16.15 6.96 1.38
CA ILE A 204 14.98 7.80 1.70
C ILE A 204 15.07 9.14 0.97
N LEU A 205 16.25 9.75 0.94
CA LEU A 205 16.47 11.00 0.23
C LEU A 205 16.27 10.83 -1.27
N ASN A 206 16.82 9.76 -1.85
CA ASN A 206 16.66 9.45 -3.26
C ASN A 206 15.17 9.20 -3.61
N TYR A 207 14.43 8.48 -2.77
CA TYR A 207 13.01 8.27 -2.92
C TYR A 207 12.24 9.60 -2.91
N LYS A 208 12.53 10.48 -1.94
CA LYS A 208 11.89 11.81 -1.84
C LYS A 208 12.18 12.66 -3.07
N ASN A 209 13.45 12.72 -3.48
CA ASN A 209 13.86 13.49 -4.66
C ASN A 209 13.15 12.99 -5.92
N PHE A 210 13.10 11.67 -6.13
CA PHE A 210 12.52 11.07 -7.32
C PHE A 210 11.00 11.27 -7.39
N TYR A 211 10.27 10.97 -6.32
CA TYR A 211 8.81 10.99 -6.37
C TYR A 211 8.18 12.34 -6.08
N PHE A 212 8.83 13.18 -5.25
CA PHE A 212 8.19 14.39 -4.72
C PHE A 212 8.87 15.70 -5.09
N LEU A 213 10.14 15.69 -5.51
CA LEU A 213 10.89 16.92 -5.82
C LEU A 213 11.26 17.04 -7.30
N SER A 214 11.02 16.04 -8.12
CA SER A 214 11.31 16.02 -9.56
C SER A 214 10.11 15.44 -10.31
N ASP A 215 10.04 15.68 -11.62
CA ASP A 215 9.06 15.02 -12.49
C ASP A 215 9.75 14.03 -13.44
N HIS A 216 9.56 12.76 -13.12
CA HIS A 216 10.01 11.61 -13.92
C HIS A 216 8.82 10.75 -14.38
N SER A 217 7.61 11.34 -14.44
CA SER A 217 6.38 10.60 -14.70
C SER A 217 6.40 9.85 -16.04
N ASP A 218 6.93 10.45 -17.09
CA ASP A 218 7.07 9.78 -18.40
C ASP A 218 8.00 8.59 -18.32
N PHE A 219 9.17 8.78 -17.72
CA PHE A 219 10.13 7.69 -17.53
C PHE A 219 9.53 6.52 -16.75
N VAL A 220 8.77 6.80 -15.69
CA VAL A 220 8.11 5.75 -14.89
C VAL A 220 7.10 5.01 -15.76
N LEU A 221 6.17 5.71 -16.40
CA LEU A 221 5.10 5.09 -17.19
C LEU A 221 5.62 4.30 -18.40
N GLU A 222 6.74 4.68 -18.97
CA GLU A 222 7.38 3.94 -20.06
C GLU A 222 8.07 2.66 -19.57
N ASN A 223 8.67 2.68 -18.39
CA ASN A 223 9.53 1.61 -17.89
C ASN A 223 8.84 0.65 -16.92
N GLU A 224 7.76 1.08 -16.23
CA GLU A 224 7.04 0.24 -15.31
C GLU A 224 6.11 -0.76 -16.02
N ARG A 225 5.93 -1.94 -15.41
CA ARG A 225 5.06 -2.99 -15.95
C ARG A 225 3.73 -3.11 -15.21
N GLY A 226 3.21 -2.00 -14.73
CA GLY A 226 1.84 -1.89 -14.27
C GLY A 226 1.63 -1.66 -12.78
N MET A 227 2.69 -1.58 -11.97
CA MET A 227 2.53 -1.30 -10.54
C MET A 227 3.75 -0.62 -9.93
N LEU A 228 3.51 0.39 -9.08
CA LEU A 228 4.47 0.99 -8.18
C LEU A 228 4.06 0.70 -6.74
N MET A 229 5.00 0.28 -5.93
CA MET A 229 4.83 0.13 -4.49
C MET A 229 5.60 1.26 -3.82
N LEU A 230 4.88 2.22 -3.25
CA LEU A 230 5.46 3.37 -2.58
C LEU A 230 5.78 3.06 -1.11
N HIS A 231 6.39 4.01 -0.43
CA HIS A 231 6.63 3.99 1.00
C HIS A 231 5.99 5.20 1.66
N ASN A 232 4.77 5.08 2.17
CA ASN A 232 4.12 6.20 2.87
C ASN A 232 4.95 6.74 4.05
N SER A 233 5.69 5.87 4.74
CA SER A 233 6.58 6.31 5.84
C SER A 233 7.71 7.24 5.37
N TRP A 234 8.12 7.15 4.10
CA TRP A 234 9.17 7.99 3.49
C TRP A 234 8.60 9.23 2.80
N THR A 235 7.29 9.28 2.59
CA THR A 235 6.63 10.46 2.00
C THR A 235 6.82 11.66 2.91
N PRO A 236 7.27 12.82 2.38
CA PRO A 236 7.42 14.03 3.18
C PRO A 236 6.10 14.50 3.80
N CYS A 237 6.12 14.93 5.05
CA CYS A 237 4.90 15.27 5.80
C CYS A 237 4.04 16.32 5.09
N ASN A 238 4.68 17.35 4.50
CA ASN A 238 3.97 18.40 3.79
C ASN A 238 3.11 17.91 2.62
N TYR A 239 3.44 16.76 2.00
CA TYR A 239 2.62 16.16 0.94
C TYR A 239 1.46 15.33 1.46
N LYS A 240 1.55 14.86 2.71
CA LYS A 240 0.49 14.06 3.33
C LYS A 240 -0.75 14.89 3.69
N ASP A 241 -0.57 16.17 3.92
CA ASP A 241 -1.62 17.09 4.37
C ASP A 241 -2.24 17.88 3.21
N LEU A 242 -1.77 17.69 1.96
CA LEU A 242 -2.32 18.39 0.78
C LEU A 242 -3.70 17.86 0.40
N SER A 243 -4.55 18.76 -0.09
CA SER A 243 -5.75 18.35 -0.84
C SER A 243 -5.35 17.62 -2.13
N ILE A 244 -6.30 16.91 -2.76
CA ILE A 244 -6.06 16.25 -4.06
C ILE A 244 -5.56 17.28 -5.07
N GLU A 245 -6.24 18.43 -5.15
CA GLU A 245 -5.92 19.48 -6.10
C GLU A 245 -4.53 20.07 -5.87
N ASP A 246 -4.22 20.40 -4.60
CA ASP A 246 -2.91 20.94 -4.24
C ASP A 246 -1.79 19.93 -4.51
N PHE A 247 -2.05 18.64 -4.27
CA PHE A 247 -1.09 17.59 -4.60
C PHE A 247 -0.84 17.47 -6.10
N LEU A 248 -1.89 17.50 -6.91
CA LEU A 248 -1.78 17.32 -8.35
C LEU A 248 -1.08 18.49 -9.06
N ILE A 249 -1.13 19.71 -8.51
CA ILE A 249 -0.40 20.87 -9.07
C ILE A 249 1.08 20.94 -8.67
N CYS A 250 1.56 20.04 -7.80
CA CYS A 250 2.97 20.03 -7.34
C CYS A 250 3.99 19.76 -8.45
N LYS A 251 3.56 19.29 -9.64
CA LYS A 251 4.43 18.97 -10.79
C LYS A 251 5.59 18.04 -10.41
N ASN A 252 5.30 17.05 -9.59
CA ASN A 252 6.24 16.01 -9.22
C ASN A 252 5.92 14.69 -9.95
N THR A 253 6.78 13.69 -9.81
CA THR A 253 6.60 12.38 -10.47
C THR A 253 5.25 11.75 -10.16
N LEU A 254 4.82 11.73 -8.89
CA LEU A 254 3.54 11.11 -8.54
C LEU A 254 2.34 11.89 -9.08
N SER A 255 2.36 13.22 -8.96
CA SER A 255 1.28 14.05 -9.52
C SER A 255 1.17 13.88 -11.04
N GLY A 256 2.31 13.85 -11.74
CA GLY A 256 2.37 13.60 -13.18
C GLY A 256 1.82 12.23 -13.57
N ILE A 257 2.14 11.17 -12.80
CA ILE A 257 1.59 9.82 -13.00
C ILE A 257 0.07 9.83 -12.84
N PHE A 258 -0.46 10.39 -11.74
CA PHE A 258 -1.91 10.42 -11.50
C PHE A 258 -2.66 11.22 -12.56
N LEU A 259 -2.14 12.39 -12.95
CA LEU A 259 -2.75 13.19 -14.02
C LEU A 259 -2.86 12.40 -15.33
N LYS A 260 -1.81 11.70 -15.73
CA LYS A 260 -1.76 10.93 -16.98
C LYS A 260 -2.63 9.67 -16.91
N ILE A 261 -2.56 8.89 -15.82
CA ILE A 261 -3.33 7.65 -15.68
C ILE A 261 -4.82 7.95 -15.59
N LEU A 262 -5.21 8.89 -14.73
CA LEU A 262 -6.62 9.19 -14.47
C LEU A 262 -7.21 10.18 -15.49
N ASN A 263 -6.41 10.56 -16.50
CA ASN A 263 -6.81 11.51 -17.55
C ASN A 263 -7.42 12.81 -17.00
N LEU A 264 -6.77 13.36 -15.97
CA LEU A 264 -7.23 14.57 -15.30
C LEU A 264 -6.75 15.81 -16.05
N ASP A 265 -7.67 16.77 -16.26
CA ASP A 265 -7.33 18.04 -16.90
C ASP A 265 -6.65 18.99 -15.90
N PHE A 266 -5.31 19.05 -15.96
CA PHE A 266 -4.50 19.91 -15.10
C PHE A 266 -4.89 21.39 -15.22
N ASN A 267 -5.14 21.89 -16.44
CA ASN A 267 -5.46 23.30 -16.64
C ASN A 267 -6.79 23.68 -16.01
N LYS A 268 -7.81 22.83 -16.18
CA LYS A 268 -9.11 23.03 -15.54
C LYS A 268 -8.98 23.03 -14.02
N MET A 269 -8.25 22.07 -13.44
CA MET A 269 -8.03 21.99 -11.99
C MET A 269 -7.28 23.22 -11.47
N TYR A 270 -6.23 23.65 -12.16
CA TYR A 270 -5.46 24.84 -11.78
C TYR A 270 -6.31 26.10 -11.79
N MET A 271 -7.19 26.28 -12.78
CA MET A 271 -8.11 27.41 -12.85
C MET A 271 -9.11 27.37 -11.69
N ASP A 272 -9.70 26.22 -11.39
CA ASP A 272 -10.64 26.04 -10.27
C ASP A 272 -9.99 26.37 -8.91
N ILE A 273 -8.71 26.02 -8.72
CA ILE A 273 -7.95 26.34 -7.51
C ILE A 273 -7.69 27.85 -7.44
N ARG A 274 -7.20 28.43 -8.52
CA ARG A 274 -6.93 29.86 -8.60
C ARG A 274 -8.19 30.67 -8.28
N ASP A 275 -9.32 30.30 -8.85
CA ASP A 275 -10.57 30.99 -8.65
C ASP A 275 -11.09 30.84 -7.21
N ARG A 276 -10.90 29.67 -6.59
CA ARG A 276 -11.18 29.45 -5.16
C ARG A 276 -10.28 30.28 -4.26
N LEU A 277 -9.00 30.38 -4.55
CA LEU A 277 -8.06 31.21 -3.78
C LEU A 277 -8.40 32.69 -3.91
N TYR A 278 -8.78 33.13 -5.11
CA TYR A 278 -9.23 34.49 -5.34
C TYR A 278 -10.51 34.80 -4.54
N LEU A 279 -11.51 33.94 -4.57
CA LEU A 279 -12.73 34.11 -3.78
C LEU A 279 -12.46 34.13 -2.26
N ARG A 280 -11.54 33.29 -1.76
CA ARG A 280 -11.12 33.32 -0.35
C ARG A 280 -10.42 34.64 0.03
N SER A 281 -9.58 35.18 -0.87
CA SER A 281 -8.91 36.49 -0.63
C SER A 281 -9.92 37.63 -0.55
N LEU A 282 -10.98 37.62 -1.35
CA LEU A 282 -12.07 38.59 -1.29
C LEU A 282 -12.89 38.48 0.01
N GLN A 283 -13.12 37.27 0.50
CA GLN A 283 -13.80 37.03 1.77
C GLN A 283 -12.97 37.42 3.00
N ALA A 284 -11.63 37.28 2.91
CA ALA A 284 -10.72 37.64 3.99
C ALA A 284 -10.50 39.17 4.12
N ASN A 285 -10.81 39.96 3.07
CA ASN A 285 -10.71 41.43 3.05
C ASN A 285 -12.05 42.09 2.66
N PRO A 286 -13.08 42.04 3.50
CA PRO A 286 -14.39 42.66 3.18
C PRO A 286 -14.37 44.20 3.23
N LEU A 287 -13.27 44.85 3.63
CA LEU A 287 -13.24 46.29 3.90
C LEU A 287 -12.71 47.17 2.76
N SER A 288 -12.40 46.65 1.58
CA SER A 288 -11.85 47.42 0.47
C SER A 288 -12.86 47.85 -0.63
N PHE A 289 -14.16 47.66 -0.42
CA PHE A 289 -15.20 48.09 -1.37
C PHE A 289 -16.24 48.98 -0.70
N GLN A 290 -15.82 50.02 0.08
CA GLN A 290 -16.63 51.20 0.39
C GLN A 290 -15.78 52.43 0.12
N ALA A 291 -15.78 52.85 -1.15
CA ALA A 291 -15.44 54.20 -1.59
C ALA A 291 -16.21 54.53 -2.87
#